data_55ec76874aa9c15524410c4440dc6f05
#
_entry.id   55ec76874aa9c15524410c4440dc6f05
#
_cell.length_a   1.000
_cell.length_b   1.000
_cell.length_c   1.000
_cell.angle_alpha   90.00
_cell.angle_beta   90.00
_cell.angle_gamma   90.00
#
_symmetry.space_group_name_H-M   'P 1'
#
loop_
_entity.id
_entity.type
_entity.pdbx_description
1 polymer ?
#
loop_
_entity_poly.entity_id
_entity_poly.type
_entity_poly.pdbx_seq_one_letter_code
_entity_poly.pdbx_strand_id
1 'polypeptide(L)'
;QEQVYIHAQKDMDTDVLNNRTTDVTANHRETIGGNQLITVKQNQIQTVVQNQKETVGQNQSITVGQNQAETVGVARALTVGVAYQTTVGGVMNTSVALTQSSQVGIYKSLLVGKGYDVSVGENVTFTVGKSKTESTGKVAVYSAGEHLELRCGQARLVLTQDGKIFLNGTAINL
;
A
#
# COMPACT_ATOMS: atom_id res chain seq x y z
N GLN A 1 -9.50 35.78 41.50
CA GLN A 1 -9.40 34.53 40.74
C GLN A 1 -10.05 33.42 41.55
N GLU A 2 -10.97 32.70 40.97
CA GLU A 2 -11.58 31.52 41.59
C GLU A 2 -10.83 30.29 41.09
N GLN A 3 -10.46 29.41 42.05
CA GLN A 3 -9.75 28.17 41.76
C GLN A 3 -10.27 27.07 42.67
N VAL A 4 -10.56 25.89 42.09
CA VAL A 4 -10.77 24.66 42.87
C VAL A 4 -9.51 23.84 42.76
N TYR A 5 -8.89 23.50 43.88
CA TYR A 5 -7.72 22.65 43.98
C TYR A 5 -8.05 21.41 44.80
N ILE A 6 -7.88 20.23 44.17
CA ILE A 6 -8.08 18.93 44.82
C ILE A 6 -6.73 18.22 44.86
N HIS A 7 -6.29 17.83 46.02
CA HIS A 7 -5.02 17.11 46.23
C HIS A 7 -5.25 15.89 47.10
N ALA A 8 -4.84 14.75 46.59
CA ALA A 8 -4.75 13.50 47.36
C ALA A 8 -3.28 13.10 47.51
N GLN A 9 -2.83 12.87 48.73
CA GLN A 9 -1.42 12.45 48.97
C GLN A 9 -1.19 10.99 48.56
N LYS A 10 -2.22 10.18 48.47
CA LYS A 10 -2.11 8.75 48.16
C LYS A 10 -3.06 8.37 47.06
N ASP A 11 -4.26 8.10 47.36
CA ASP A 11 -5.24 7.55 46.41
C ASP A 11 -6.45 8.50 46.30
N MET A 12 -7.02 8.57 45.10
CA MET A 12 -8.27 9.27 44.83
C MET A 12 -9.16 8.41 43.98
N ASP A 13 -10.26 7.94 44.54
CA ASP A 13 -11.26 7.15 43.85
C ASP A 13 -12.51 8.01 43.56
N THR A 14 -13.05 7.90 42.34
CA THR A 14 -14.30 8.56 41.94
C THR A 14 -15.20 7.53 41.35
N ASP A 15 -16.30 7.21 42.02
CA ASP A 15 -17.36 6.34 41.53
C ASP A 15 -18.59 7.15 41.19
N VAL A 16 -19.09 7.00 39.96
CA VAL A 16 -20.27 7.71 39.44
C VAL A 16 -21.27 6.70 38.93
N LEU A 17 -22.31 6.47 39.68
CA LEU A 17 -23.33 5.44 39.38
C LEU A 17 -24.23 5.75 38.18
N ASN A 18 -24.25 6.97 37.68
CA ASN A 18 -25.04 7.38 36.52
C ASN A 18 -24.16 8.11 35.50
N ASN A 19 -24.28 9.39 35.33
CA ASN A 19 -23.60 10.16 34.28
C ASN A 19 -22.52 11.07 34.87
N ARG A 20 -21.38 11.17 34.19
CA ARG A 20 -20.36 12.18 34.43
C ARG A 20 -20.19 13.04 33.20
N THR A 21 -20.30 14.36 33.34
CA THR A 21 -20.00 15.31 32.28
C THR A 21 -18.86 16.22 32.71
N THR A 22 -17.95 16.52 31.79
CA THR A 22 -16.85 17.45 32.02
C THR A 22 -16.76 18.39 30.83
N ASP A 23 -17.06 19.67 31.04
CA ASP A 23 -16.98 20.72 30.03
C ASP A 23 -15.79 21.65 30.37
N VAL A 24 -14.84 21.78 29.44
CA VAL A 24 -13.67 22.63 29.59
C VAL A 24 -13.60 23.60 28.42
N THR A 25 -13.88 24.86 28.69
CA THR A 25 -13.97 25.89 27.67
C THR A 25 -12.62 26.25 27.03
N ALA A 26 -11.52 26.11 27.75
CA ALA A 26 -10.19 26.47 27.26
C ALA A 26 -9.29 25.24 27.08
N ASN A 27 -8.52 24.89 28.09
CA ASN A 27 -7.54 23.82 27.98
C ASN A 27 -7.78 22.72 29.01
N HIS A 28 -7.71 21.48 28.58
CA HIS A 28 -7.62 20.31 29.43
C HIS A 28 -6.25 19.68 29.29
N ARG A 29 -5.59 19.41 30.42
CA ARG A 29 -4.29 18.71 30.47
C ARG A 29 -4.37 17.56 31.45
N GLU A 30 -4.01 16.38 30.99
CA GLU A 30 -3.84 15.19 31.82
C GLU A 30 -2.40 14.67 31.68
N THR A 31 -1.77 14.32 32.80
CA THR A 31 -0.42 13.74 32.84
C THR A 31 -0.44 12.54 33.74
N ILE A 32 -0.13 11.37 33.20
CA ILE A 32 -0.12 10.10 33.91
C ILE A 32 1.31 9.56 33.93
N GLY A 33 1.88 9.44 35.14
CA GLY A 33 3.25 8.94 35.29
C GLY A 33 3.41 7.42 35.20
N GLY A 34 2.31 6.69 35.23
CA GLY A 34 2.29 5.24 35.12
C GLY A 34 1.40 4.76 33.95
N ASN A 35 0.51 3.83 34.21
CA ASN A 35 -0.38 3.26 33.22
C ASN A 35 -1.74 3.96 33.21
N GLN A 36 -2.30 4.14 32.01
CA GLN A 36 -3.70 4.52 31.82
C GLN A 36 -4.46 3.35 31.20
N LEU A 37 -5.61 3.00 31.77
CA LEU A 37 -6.54 2.02 31.22
C LEU A 37 -7.89 2.69 30.96
N ILE A 38 -8.34 2.67 29.71
CA ILE A 38 -9.67 3.14 29.32
C ILE A 38 -10.45 1.97 28.76
N THR A 39 -11.58 1.62 29.40
CA THR A 39 -12.48 0.57 28.94
C THR A 39 -13.84 1.17 28.64
N VAL A 40 -14.25 1.13 27.36
CA VAL A 40 -15.56 1.60 26.89
C VAL A 40 -16.35 0.39 26.39
N LYS A 41 -17.46 0.08 27.08
CA LYS A 41 -18.25 -1.12 26.77
C LYS A 41 -19.16 -0.98 25.54
N GLN A 42 -19.41 0.22 25.07
CA GLN A 42 -20.27 0.48 23.92
C GLN A 42 -19.55 1.32 22.86
N ASN A 43 -19.72 2.62 22.87
CA ASN A 43 -19.20 3.50 21.83
C ASN A 43 -18.22 4.53 22.41
N GLN A 44 -17.11 4.72 21.74
CA GLN A 44 -16.20 5.84 21.96
C GLN A 44 -16.21 6.72 20.71
N ILE A 45 -16.48 8.01 20.87
CA ILE A 45 -16.43 8.98 19.79
C ILE A 45 -15.41 10.05 20.15
N GLN A 46 -14.48 10.29 19.23
CA GLN A 46 -13.47 11.34 19.34
C GLN A 46 -13.54 12.24 18.13
N THR A 47 -13.74 13.54 18.34
CA THR A 47 -13.74 14.55 17.27
C THR A 47 -12.63 15.57 17.55
N VAL A 48 -11.69 15.70 16.62
CA VAL A 48 -10.60 16.69 16.66
C VAL A 48 -10.73 17.59 15.44
N VAL A 49 -11.03 18.86 15.68
CA VAL A 49 -11.35 19.82 14.60
C VAL A 49 -10.10 20.25 13.82
N GLN A 50 -8.94 20.31 14.46
CA GLN A 50 -7.71 20.78 13.81
C GLN A 50 -6.66 19.68 13.68
N ASN A 51 -5.90 19.41 14.73
CA ASN A 51 -4.74 18.54 14.66
C ASN A 51 -4.79 17.48 15.76
N GLN A 52 -4.54 16.23 15.42
CA GLN A 52 -4.28 15.14 16.33
C GLN A 52 -2.86 14.64 16.11
N LYS A 53 -2.09 14.47 17.20
CA LYS A 53 -0.78 13.86 17.18
C LYS A 53 -0.74 12.70 18.16
N GLU A 54 -0.35 11.55 17.69
CA GLU A 54 -0.08 10.37 18.52
C GLU A 54 1.38 9.96 18.35
N THR A 55 2.06 9.67 19.46
CA THR A 55 3.45 9.21 19.46
C THR A 55 3.56 8.01 20.39
N VAL A 56 3.91 6.87 19.84
CA VAL A 56 4.11 5.62 20.57
C VAL A 56 5.58 5.24 20.53
N GLY A 57 6.22 5.19 21.70
CA GLY A 57 7.66 4.98 21.80
C GLY A 57 8.12 3.54 21.51
N GLN A 58 7.24 2.55 21.63
CA GLN A 58 7.60 1.15 21.42
C GLN A 58 6.60 0.44 20.50
N ASN A 59 5.47 -0.01 20.99
CA ASN A 59 4.55 -0.86 20.27
C ASN A 59 3.14 -0.26 20.22
N GLN A 60 2.52 -0.29 19.07
CA GLN A 60 1.11 0.00 18.87
C GLN A 60 0.42 -1.24 18.26
N SER A 61 -0.71 -1.63 18.83
CA SER A 61 -1.55 -2.70 18.27
C SER A 61 -2.97 -2.21 18.10
N ILE A 62 -3.52 -2.41 16.89
CA ILE A 62 -4.91 -2.07 16.57
C ILE A 62 -5.62 -3.33 16.08
N THR A 63 -6.67 -3.74 16.77
CA THR A 63 -7.49 -4.88 16.37
C THR A 63 -8.91 -4.42 16.13
N VAL A 64 -9.43 -4.66 14.91
CA VAL A 64 -10.79 -4.29 14.51
C VAL A 64 -11.54 -5.57 14.12
N GLY A 65 -12.60 -5.88 14.83
CA GLY A 65 -13.37 -7.12 14.63
C GLY A 65 -14.20 -7.18 13.34
N GLN A 66 -14.57 -6.03 12.77
CA GLN A 66 -15.41 -5.98 11.57
C GLN A 66 -14.81 -5.03 10.51
N ASN A 67 -15.04 -3.73 10.63
CA ASN A 67 -14.70 -2.76 9.58
C ASN A 67 -13.77 -1.67 10.10
N GLN A 68 -12.74 -1.37 9.33
CA GLN A 68 -11.92 -0.18 9.50
C GLN A 68 -11.98 0.65 8.22
N ALA A 69 -12.30 1.93 8.34
CA ALA A 69 -12.31 2.87 7.23
C ALA A 69 -11.37 4.04 7.52
N GLU A 70 -10.60 4.45 6.54
CA GLU A 70 -9.72 5.62 6.59
C GLU A 70 -9.93 6.46 5.34
N THR A 71 -10.18 7.75 5.50
CA THR A 71 -10.29 8.71 4.40
C THR A 71 -9.30 9.84 4.63
N VAL A 72 -8.40 10.05 3.68
CA VAL A 72 -7.38 11.10 3.73
C VAL A 72 -7.56 12.02 2.53
N GLY A 73 -7.89 13.29 2.78
CA GLY A 73 -8.24 14.24 1.72
C GLY A 73 -7.05 14.68 0.83
N VAL A 74 -5.84 14.68 1.35
CA VAL A 74 -4.68 15.21 0.61
C VAL A 74 -3.54 14.21 0.48
N ALA A 75 -2.96 13.77 1.59
CA ALA A 75 -1.78 12.90 1.53
C ALA A 75 -1.71 11.92 2.70
N ARG A 76 -1.31 10.70 2.43
CA ARG A 76 -0.93 9.69 3.42
C ARG A 76 0.48 9.22 3.13
N ALA A 77 1.36 9.26 4.14
CA ALA A 77 2.70 8.71 4.07
C ALA A 77 2.85 7.55 5.07
N LEU A 78 3.48 6.46 4.62
CA LEU A 78 3.84 5.33 5.47
C LEU A 78 5.32 5.02 5.25
N THR A 79 6.12 5.12 6.31
CA THR A 79 7.53 4.75 6.30
C THR A 79 7.77 3.60 7.27
N VAL A 80 8.30 2.50 6.77
CA VAL A 80 8.60 1.30 7.56
C VAL A 80 10.07 0.96 7.41
N GLY A 81 10.82 0.93 8.53
CA GLY A 81 12.27 0.78 8.51
C GLY A 81 12.77 -0.61 8.13
N VAL A 82 12.02 -1.67 8.44
CA VAL A 82 12.51 -3.05 8.26
C VAL A 82 11.54 -3.92 7.47
N ALA A 83 10.30 -4.09 7.90
CA ALA A 83 9.37 -5.00 7.27
C ALA A 83 7.94 -4.43 7.23
N TYR A 84 7.31 -4.56 6.07
CA TYR A 84 5.90 -4.26 5.86
C TYR A 84 5.22 -5.47 5.22
N GLN A 85 4.15 -5.96 5.83
CA GLN A 85 3.38 -7.08 5.32
C GLN A 85 1.90 -6.74 5.24
N THR A 86 1.26 -7.12 4.13
CA THR A 86 -0.19 -7.06 3.96
C THR A 86 -0.69 -8.43 3.54
N THR A 87 -1.66 -8.99 4.27
CA THR A 87 -2.32 -10.23 3.94
C THR A 87 -3.81 -9.98 3.82
N VAL A 88 -4.39 -10.34 2.68
CA VAL A 88 -5.81 -10.17 2.38
C VAL A 88 -6.39 -11.52 2.00
N GLY A 89 -7.34 -12.03 2.78
CA GLY A 89 -7.98 -13.33 2.52
C GLY A 89 -9.02 -13.32 1.40
N GLY A 90 -9.46 -12.16 0.95
CA GLY A 90 -10.46 -11.99 -0.10
C GLY A 90 -9.94 -11.16 -1.26
N VAL A 91 -10.41 -9.93 -1.39
CA VAL A 91 -10.13 -9.04 -2.53
C VAL A 91 -9.28 -7.85 -2.09
N MET A 92 -8.22 -7.57 -2.82
CA MET A 92 -7.43 -6.34 -2.70
C MET A 92 -7.51 -5.55 -4.00
N ASN A 93 -8.05 -4.33 -3.95
CA ASN A 93 -8.11 -3.42 -5.07
C ASN A 93 -7.20 -2.21 -4.84
N THR A 94 -6.45 -1.83 -5.87
CA THR A 94 -5.68 -0.58 -5.89
C THR A 94 -6.02 0.17 -7.16
N SER A 95 -6.54 1.40 -7.02
CA SER A 95 -6.86 2.27 -8.15
C SER A 95 -6.07 3.57 -8.02
N VAL A 96 -5.36 3.95 -9.06
CA VAL A 96 -4.55 5.17 -9.12
C VAL A 96 -4.89 5.92 -10.40
N ALA A 97 -5.39 7.15 -10.27
CA ALA A 97 -5.86 7.93 -11.41
C ALA A 97 -4.74 8.46 -12.32
N LEU A 98 -3.56 8.74 -11.77
CA LEU A 98 -2.47 9.37 -12.53
C LEU A 98 -1.23 8.50 -12.60
N THR A 99 -0.54 8.29 -11.50
CA THR A 99 0.76 7.62 -11.51
C THR A 99 0.92 6.64 -10.36
N GLN A 100 1.38 5.43 -10.68
CA GLN A 100 1.83 4.46 -9.70
C GLN A 100 3.27 4.06 -9.99
N SER A 101 4.16 4.14 -9.00
CA SER A 101 5.55 3.71 -9.09
C SER A 101 5.84 2.59 -8.08
N SER A 102 6.62 1.60 -8.49
CA SER A 102 7.11 0.53 -7.62
C SER A 102 8.60 0.31 -7.88
N GLN A 103 9.43 0.57 -6.88
CA GLN A 103 10.88 0.37 -6.95
C GLN A 103 11.31 -0.72 -5.97
N VAL A 104 12.08 -1.68 -6.43
CA VAL A 104 12.60 -2.78 -5.62
C VAL A 104 14.10 -2.94 -5.89
N GLY A 105 14.94 -2.77 -4.87
CA GLY A 105 16.38 -2.75 -5.01
C GLY A 105 17.01 -4.10 -5.36
N ILE A 106 16.44 -5.22 -4.93
CA ILE A 106 17.07 -6.53 -5.09
C ILE A 106 16.17 -7.53 -5.82
N TYR A 107 14.99 -7.83 -5.31
CA TYR A 107 14.17 -8.90 -5.83
C TYR A 107 12.69 -8.61 -5.74
N LYS A 108 11.95 -8.80 -6.84
CA LYS A 108 10.50 -8.72 -6.91
C LYS A 108 9.95 -10.01 -7.51
N SER A 109 8.99 -10.65 -6.84
CA SER A 109 8.28 -11.83 -7.33
C SER A 109 6.79 -11.54 -7.48
N LEU A 110 6.19 -12.10 -8.52
CA LEU A 110 4.75 -12.14 -8.73
C LEU A 110 4.34 -13.58 -9.04
N LEU A 111 3.51 -14.16 -8.20
CA LEU A 111 2.95 -15.49 -8.40
C LEU A 111 1.43 -15.37 -8.52
N VAL A 112 0.88 -15.80 -9.64
CA VAL A 112 -0.55 -15.75 -9.94
C VAL A 112 -1.04 -17.16 -10.26
N GLY A 113 -2.02 -17.66 -9.51
CA GLY A 113 -2.48 -19.04 -9.62
C GLY A 113 -3.33 -19.36 -10.87
N LYS A 114 -4.01 -18.37 -11.46
CA LYS A 114 -4.91 -18.62 -12.61
C LYS A 114 -4.70 -17.67 -13.77
N GLY A 115 -4.92 -16.39 -13.61
CA GLY A 115 -4.88 -15.41 -14.69
C GLY A 115 -4.14 -14.15 -14.30
N TYR A 116 -3.39 -13.59 -15.25
CA TYR A 116 -2.71 -12.30 -15.10
C TYR A 116 -2.88 -11.51 -16.40
N ASP A 117 -3.65 -10.43 -16.34
CA ASP A 117 -3.94 -9.59 -17.49
C ASP A 117 -3.21 -8.25 -17.36
N VAL A 118 -2.58 -7.83 -18.43
CA VAL A 118 -1.93 -6.51 -18.55
C VAL A 118 -2.48 -5.83 -19.80
N SER A 119 -3.16 -4.69 -19.62
CA SER A 119 -3.64 -3.86 -20.71
C SER A 119 -3.06 -2.46 -20.59
N VAL A 120 -2.35 -2.00 -21.63
CA VAL A 120 -1.69 -0.70 -21.66
C VAL A 120 -2.08 0.02 -22.94
N GLY A 121 -2.57 1.26 -22.83
CA GLY A 121 -3.09 2.01 -23.96
C GLY A 121 -2.02 2.46 -24.98
N GLU A 122 -0.77 2.64 -24.53
CA GLU A 122 0.29 3.13 -25.43
C GLU A 122 1.53 2.24 -25.44
N ASN A 123 2.35 2.26 -24.42
CA ASN A 123 3.67 1.63 -24.47
C ASN A 123 3.95 0.73 -23.28
N VAL A 124 4.53 -0.44 -23.55
CA VAL A 124 5.14 -1.32 -22.53
C VAL A 124 6.60 -1.52 -22.87
N THR A 125 7.49 -1.25 -21.92
CA THR A 125 8.93 -1.45 -22.08
C THR A 125 9.46 -2.42 -21.05
N PHE A 126 10.18 -3.45 -21.50
CA PHE A 126 10.94 -4.35 -20.64
C PHE A 126 12.42 -4.26 -20.98
N THR A 127 13.23 -3.80 -20.02
CA THR A 127 14.69 -3.75 -20.15
C THR A 127 15.31 -4.71 -19.15
N VAL A 128 16.07 -5.68 -19.64
CA VAL A 128 16.71 -6.73 -18.82
C VAL A 128 18.21 -6.75 -19.10
N GLY A 129 19.03 -6.53 -18.08
CA GLY A 129 20.48 -6.40 -18.23
C GLY A 129 21.23 -7.69 -18.59
N LYS A 130 20.68 -8.88 -18.30
CA LYS A 130 21.36 -10.15 -18.57
C LYS A 130 20.52 -11.14 -19.36
N SER A 131 19.44 -11.65 -18.79
CA SER A 131 18.64 -12.69 -19.43
C SER A 131 17.16 -12.50 -19.18
N LYS A 132 16.35 -12.74 -20.19
CA LYS A 132 14.90 -12.84 -20.15
C LYS A 132 14.50 -14.23 -20.62
N THR A 133 13.71 -14.95 -19.83
CA THR A 133 13.16 -16.26 -20.21
C THR A 133 11.65 -16.18 -20.19
N GLU A 134 11.01 -16.62 -21.25
CA GLU A 134 9.57 -16.81 -21.38
C GLU A 134 9.29 -18.26 -21.72
N SER A 135 8.40 -18.92 -21.00
CA SER A 135 8.02 -20.30 -21.24
C SER A 135 6.51 -20.43 -21.21
N THR A 136 5.95 -21.01 -22.25
CA THR A 136 4.51 -21.23 -22.39
C THR A 136 4.24 -22.71 -22.67
N GLY A 137 3.36 -23.32 -21.87
CA GLY A 137 3.11 -24.76 -21.97
C GLY A 137 2.37 -25.22 -23.23
N LYS A 138 1.59 -24.35 -23.89
CA LYS A 138 0.81 -24.72 -25.08
C LYS A 138 0.99 -23.74 -26.22
N VAL A 139 0.60 -22.50 -26.08
CA VAL A 139 0.57 -21.53 -27.18
C VAL A 139 1.10 -20.19 -26.73
N ALA A 140 2.07 -19.63 -27.44
CA ALA A 140 2.49 -18.23 -27.34
C ALA A 140 2.17 -17.54 -28.67
N VAL A 141 1.53 -16.38 -28.61
CA VAL A 141 1.21 -15.57 -29.80
C VAL A 141 1.85 -14.20 -29.64
N TYR A 142 2.67 -13.82 -30.60
CA TYR A 142 3.23 -12.47 -30.71
C TYR A 142 2.65 -11.84 -31.98
N SER A 143 1.91 -10.78 -31.86
CA SER A 143 1.34 -10.08 -32.98
C SER A 143 1.59 -8.57 -32.89
N ALA A 144 1.84 -7.96 -34.06
CA ALA A 144 1.97 -6.51 -34.21
C ALA A 144 1.18 -6.08 -35.44
N GLY A 145 0.54 -4.90 -35.41
CA GLY A 145 -0.25 -4.38 -36.49
C GLY A 145 0.59 -4.01 -37.73
N GLU A 146 1.80 -3.53 -37.53
CA GLU A 146 2.66 -3.01 -38.58
C GLU A 146 3.97 -3.79 -38.76
N HIS A 147 4.69 -4.01 -37.66
CA HIS A 147 6.05 -4.51 -37.70
C HIS A 147 6.37 -5.34 -36.46
N LEU A 148 6.89 -6.54 -36.65
CA LEU A 148 7.45 -7.39 -35.60
C LEU A 148 8.90 -7.72 -35.95
N GLU A 149 9.85 -7.37 -35.07
CA GLU A 149 11.27 -7.64 -35.25
C GLU A 149 11.84 -8.48 -34.10
N LEU A 150 12.58 -9.53 -34.43
CA LEU A 150 13.47 -10.25 -33.52
C LEU A 150 14.91 -10.00 -33.98
N ARG A 151 15.75 -9.50 -33.07
CA ARG A 151 17.12 -9.09 -33.39
C ARG A 151 18.14 -9.70 -32.42
N CYS A 152 19.26 -10.17 -32.98
CA CYS A 152 20.43 -10.61 -32.23
C CYS A 152 21.70 -10.16 -32.96
N GLY A 153 22.41 -9.14 -32.45
CA GLY A 153 23.56 -8.54 -33.12
C GLY A 153 23.20 -8.03 -34.52
N GLN A 154 23.83 -8.58 -35.58
CA GLN A 154 23.53 -8.25 -36.99
C GLN A 154 22.39 -9.08 -37.57
N ALA A 155 22.05 -10.21 -36.98
CA ALA A 155 20.95 -11.05 -37.46
C ALA A 155 19.59 -10.53 -37.01
N ARG A 156 18.60 -10.62 -37.91
CA ARG A 156 17.21 -10.21 -37.60
C ARG A 156 16.20 -10.98 -38.44
N LEU A 157 15.04 -11.22 -37.85
CA LEU A 157 13.82 -11.67 -38.47
C LEU A 157 12.80 -10.55 -38.40
N VAL A 158 12.22 -10.13 -39.49
CA VAL A 158 11.22 -9.07 -39.58
C VAL A 158 9.98 -9.60 -40.30
N LEU A 159 8.82 -9.35 -39.72
CA LEU A 159 7.52 -9.56 -40.32
C LEU A 159 6.86 -8.19 -40.50
N THR A 160 6.30 -7.96 -41.69
CA THR A 160 5.67 -6.68 -42.06
C THR A 160 4.19 -6.86 -42.33
N GLN A 161 3.42 -5.79 -42.25
CA GLN A 161 1.97 -5.77 -42.47
C GLN A 161 1.54 -6.29 -43.85
N ASP A 162 2.36 -6.07 -44.89
CA ASP A 162 2.11 -6.52 -46.25
C ASP A 162 2.46 -8.03 -46.51
N GLY A 163 2.67 -8.79 -45.40
CA GLY A 163 2.89 -10.23 -45.45
C GLY A 163 4.31 -10.66 -45.80
N LYS A 164 5.30 -9.76 -45.84
CA LYS A 164 6.67 -10.13 -46.16
C LYS A 164 7.43 -10.59 -44.91
N ILE A 165 8.30 -11.56 -45.09
CA ILE A 165 9.22 -12.10 -44.11
C ILE A 165 10.66 -11.84 -44.55
N PHE A 166 11.40 -11.08 -43.79
CA PHE A 166 12.82 -10.82 -44.04
C PHE A 166 13.69 -11.55 -43.05
N LEU A 167 14.60 -12.38 -43.56
CA LEU A 167 15.69 -12.99 -42.78
C LEU A 167 17.00 -12.35 -43.22
N ASN A 168 17.74 -11.74 -42.31
CA ASN A 168 19.04 -11.13 -42.55
C ASN A 168 20.05 -11.65 -41.55
N GLY A 169 21.17 -12.13 -42.05
CA GLY A 169 22.29 -12.66 -41.24
C GLY A 169 23.48 -12.99 -42.14
N THR A 170 24.63 -13.31 -41.58
CA THR A 170 25.83 -13.68 -42.35
C THR A 170 25.75 -15.10 -42.94
N ALA A 171 24.93 -15.97 -42.36
CA ALA A 171 24.65 -17.30 -42.87
C ALA A 171 23.19 -17.71 -42.48
N ILE A 172 22.47 -18.38 -43.37
CA ILE A 172 21.18 -18.99 -43.14
C ILE A 172 21.30 -20.47 -43.46
N ASN A 173 21.16 -21.31 -42.45
CA ASN A 173 21.15 -22.77 -42.59
C ASN A 173 19.64 -23.18 -42.60
N LEU A 174 19.20 -23.78 -43.71
CA LEU A 174 17.83 -24.29 -43.92
C LEU A 174 17.83 -25.80 -43.81
#